data_9389d9a574c660ec0bf88af82e08d1fe
#
_entry.id   9389d9a574c660ec0bf88af82e08d1fe
#
_cell.length_a   1.000
_cell.length_b   1.000
_cell.length_c   1.000
_cell.angle_alpha   90.00
_cell.angle_beta   90.00
_cell.angle_gamma   90.00
#
_symmetry.space_group_name_H-M   'P 1'
#
loop_
_entity.id
_entity.type
_entity.pdbx_description
1 polymer ?
#
loop_
_entity_poly.entity_id
_entity_poly.type
_entity_poly.pdbx_seq_one_letter_code
_entity_poly.pdbx_strand_id
1 'polypeptide(L)'
;SLYPNLIYYMEKNLNRGFGDQSLFEIGPVFKSKKPGDQITVICGIKKQQQDEGESIRNCLDVFDIKKDLIQTLVEIGVNKDEMLILDKSPSYYHPGISGSLYSKDSKFLFGYFGQLHPKLTNNTYGFEIFLENLVNFKKKNKRSKESLILSDYQKSDRDFAFLVNKDIKAQLLVEAIENIDKSLIKNIKIFDVYEGKNIPSDKKSIAIKVTIQSDNKTLNEDDLTGISKKIVKSVEEKTGAQLRS
;
A
#
# COMPACT_ATOMS: atom_id res chain seq x y z
N SER A 1 16.40 13.73 7.56
CA SER A 1 15.08 13.24 7.99
C SER A 1 14.53 14.10 9.13
N LEU A 2 13.21 14.21 9.19
CA LEU A 2 12.48 14.88 10.29
C LEU A 2 12.17 13.91 11.45
N TYR A 3 12.48 12.64 11.32
CA TYR A 3 12.22 11.63 12.35
C TYR A 3 12.77 11.96 13.74
N PRO A 4 13.99 12.51 13.92
CA PRO A 4 14.49 12.80 15.25
C PRO A 4 13.56 13.72 16.06
N ASN A 5 13.00 14.76 15.44
CA ASN A 5 12.04 15.66 16.07
C ASN A 5 10.73 14.94 16.42
N LEU A 6 10.18 14.22 15.45
CA LEU A 6 8.91 13.52 15.62
C LEU A 6 9.01 12.44 16.71
N ILE A 7 10.10 11.66 16.74
CA ILE A 7 10.36 10.65 17.78
C ILE A 7 10.45 11.32 19.16
N TYR A 8 11.20 12.42 19.26
CA TYR A 8 11.33 13.16 20.53
C TYR A 8 9.97 13.60 21.07
N TYR A 9 9.13 14.22 20.23
CA TYR A 9 7.81 14.68 20.69
C TYR A 9 6.85 13.53 20.97
N MET A 10 6.94 12.44 20.21
CA MET A 10 6.16 11.23 20.46
C MET A 10 6.50 10.61 21.81
N GLU A 11 7.78 10.45 22.14
CA GLU A 11 8.24 9.94 23.45
C GLU A 11 7.82 10.86 24.59
N LYS A 12 7.94 12.18 24.39
CA LYS A 12 7.47 13.16 25.36
C LYS A 12 5.98 13.07 25.64
N ASN A 13 5.16 12.81 24.62
CA ASN A 13 3.72 12.61 24.77
C ASN A 13 3.40 11.29 25.49
N LEU A 14 4.08 10.20 25.12
CA LEU A 14 3.91 8.91 25.80
C LEU A 14 4.26 9.00 27.28
N ASN A 15 5.35 9.69 27.64
CA ASN A 15 5.73 9.93 29.04
C ASN A 15 4.72 10.78 29.83
N ARG A 16 3.82 11.48 29.15
CA ARG A 16 2.72 12.24 29.75
C ARG A 16 1.42 11.45 29.80
N GLY A 17 1.44 10.17 29.44
CA GLY A 17 0.28 9.28 29.48
C GLY A 17 -0.64 9.35 28.24
N PHE A 18 -0.21 10.05 27.17
CA PHE A 18 -0.93 9.98 25.91
C PHE A 18 -0.60 8.65 25.23
N GLY A 19 -1.60 7.82 24.98
CA GLY A 19 -1.47 6.47 24.40
C GLY A 19 -1.06 6.49 22.93
N ASP A 20 -1.96 6.07 22.04
CA ASP A 20 -1.73 6.01 20.60
C ASP A 20 -1.32 7.36 20.02
N GLN A 21 -0.25 7.36 19.24
CA GLN A 21 0.32 8.58 18.68
C GLN A 21 0.35 8.52 17.15
N SER A 22 -0.13 9.60 16.54
CA SER A 22 0.04 9.86 15.10
C SER A 22 0.51 11.30 14.93
N LEU A 23 1.75 11.49 14.52
CA LEU A 23 2.37 12.80 14.37
C LEU A 23 2.88 12.96 12.94
N PHE A 24 2.84 14.19 12.42
CA PHE A 24 3.46 14.53 11.15
C PHE A 24 4.11 15.90 11.19
N GLU A 25 5.06 16.12 10.29
CA GLU A 25 5.75 17.38 10.09
C GLU A 25 6.03 17.58 8.60
N ILE A 26 5.93 18.83 8.16
CA ILE A 26 6.35 19.26 6.82
C ILE A 26 7.47 20.28 7.01
N GLY A 27 8.65 19.98 6.50
CA GLY A 27 9.79 20.85 6.71
C GLY A 27 10.99 20.54 5.82
N PRO A 28 12.02 21.38 5.87
CA PRO A 28 13.24 21.20 5.11
C PRO A 28 14.13 20.13 5.73
N VAL A 29 14.75 19.32 4.86
CA VAL A 29 15.82 18.40 5.21
C VAL A 29 17.07 18.78 4.43
N PHE A 30 18.17 18.98 5.13
CA PHE A 30 19.44 19.39 4.54
C PHE A 30 20.16 18.16 3.95
N LYS A 31 20.57 18.25 2.68
CA LYS A 31 21.35 17.21 2.00
C LYS A 31 22.83 17.31 2.27
N SER A 32 23.32 18.53 2.46
CA SER A 32 24.72 18.82 2.75
C SER A 32 24.87 20.02 3.68
N LYS A 33 26.13 20.41 3.95
CA LYS A 33 26.46 21.61 4.75
C LYS A 33 26.39 22.90 3.90
N LYS A 34 26.09 22.82 2.60
CA LYS A 34 26.01 24.00 1.75
C LYS A 34 24.67 24.71 1.97
N PRO A 35 24.67 26.05 2.16
CA PRO A 35 23.43 26.82 2.23
C PRO A 35 22.57 26.61 0.97
N GLY A 36 21.26 26.38 1.17
CA GLY A 36 20.30 26.16 0.08
C GLY A 36 20.21 24.70 -0.43
N ASP A 37 21.12 23.81 -0.04
CA ASP A 37 21.07 22.39 -0.40
C ASP A 37 20.12 21.63 0.53
N GLN A 38 18.84 21.90 0.35
CA GLN A 38 17.75 21.32 1.14
C GLN A 38 16.60 20.86 0.26
N ILE A 39 15.80 19.95 0.78
CA ILE A 39 14.55 19.50 0.16
C ILE A 39 13.44 19.58 1.18
N THR A 40 12.22 19.82 0.71
CA THR A 40 11.04 19.77 1.56
C THR A 40 10.49 18.34 1.60
N VAL A 41 10.26 17.86 2.82
CA VAL A 41 9.78 16.52 3.11
C VAL A 41 8.51 16.59 3.92
N ILE A 42 7.52 15.75 3.59
CA ILE A 42 6.43 15.41 4.50
C ILE A 42 6.86 14.15 5.22
N CYS A 43 6.85 14.17 6.53
CA CYS A 43 7.22 13.03 7.35
C CYS A 43 6.10 12.74 8.35
N GLY A 44 5.69 11.48 8.47
CA GLY A 44 4.69 11.04 9.44
C GLY A 44 5.18 9.83 10.22
N ILE A 45 4.79 9.75 11.49
CA ILE A 45 5.03 8.58 12.35
C ILE A 45 3.75 8.17 13.07
N LYS A 46 3.62 6.87 13.31
CA LYS A 46 2.58 6.28 14.13
C LYS A 46 3.16 5.30 15.11
N LYS A 47 2.62 5.30 16.32
CA LYS A 47 2.89 4.31 17.35
C LYS A 47 1.59 4.00 18.08
N GLN A 48 1.31 2.73 18.24
CA GLN A 48 0.20 2.23 19.03
C GLN A 48 0.72 1.66 20.35
N GLN A 49 0.08 2.00 21.44
CA GLN A 49 0.33 1.37 22.72
C GLN A 49 -0.41 0.03 22.73
N GLN A 50 0.32 -1.05 22.97
CA GLN A 50 -0.28 -2.36 23.08
C GLN A 50 -0.80 -2.52 24.52
N ASP A 51 -2.12 -2.58 24.67
CA ASP A 51 -2.74 -2.99 25.93
C ASP A 51 -2.74 -4.52 26.04
N GLU A 52 -2.41 -5.03 27.22
CA GLU A 52 -2.47 -6.47 27.51
C GLU A 52 -3.92 -6.96 27.35
N GLY A 53 -4.21 -7.67 26.25
CA GLY A 53 -5.53 -8.24 25.97
C GLY A 53 -6.18 -7.80 24.66
N GLU A 54 -5.62 -6.87 23.92
CA GLU A 54 -6.12 -6.55 22.59
C GLU A 54 -5.88 -7.69 21.59
N SER A 55 -6.90 -7.97 20.79
CA SER A 55 -6.78 -8.97 19.73
C SER A 55 -5.77 -8.49 18.68
N ILE A 56 -4.89 -9.37 18.23
CA ILE A 56 -3.85 -9.18 17.19
C ILE A 56 -4.41 -8.51 15.91
N ARG A 57 -5.70 -8.50 15.69
CA ARG A 57 -6.39 -7.97 14.51
C ARG A 57 -6.41 -6.44 14.41
N ASN A 58 -6.15 -5.72 15.50
CA ASN A 58 -6.18 -4.25 15.54
C ASN A 58 -4.79 -3.61 15.76
N CYS A 59 -3.72 -4.38 15.68
CA CYS A 59 -2.38 -3.82 15.86
C CYS A 59 -1.93 -3.04 14.62
N LEU A 60 -1.34 -1.86 14.87
CA LEU A 60 -0.69 -1.05 13.85
C LEU A 60 0.41 -1.85 13.13
N ASP A 61 0.40 -1.84 11.82
CA ASP A 61 1.38 -2.54 11.00
C ASP A 61 1.96 -1.68 9.85
N VAL A 62 2.82 -2.29 9.05
CA VAL A 62 3.45 -1.63 7.90
C VAL A 62 2.43 -1.26 6.81
N PHE A 63 1.32 -1.96 6.71
CA PHE A 63 0.30 -1.68 5.70
C PHE A 63 -0.51 -0.43 6.04
N ASP A 64 -0.68 -0.11 7.32
CA ASP A 64 -1.33 1.12 7.76
C ASP A 64 -0.50 2.34 7.35
N ILE A 65 0.79 2.32 7.61
CA ILE A 65 1.66 3.45 7.25
C ILE A 65 1.86 3.55 5.73
N LYS A 66 1.91 2.41 5.02
CA LYS A 66 1.90 2.36 3.56
C LYS A 66 0.63 2.97 2.99
N LYS A 67 -0.52 2.69 3.59
CA LYS A 67 -1.81 3.27 3.21
C LYS A 67 -1.81 4.78 3.36
N ASP A 68 -1.29 5.30 4.47
CA ASP A 68 -1.19 6.75 4.71
C ASP A 68 -0.30 7.42 3.66
N LEU A 69 0.85 6.84 3.34
CA LEU A 69 1.74 7.34 2.29
C LEU A 69 1.01 7.40 0.94
N ILE A 70 0.39 6.29 0.52
CA ILE A 70 -0.32 6.21 -0.77
C ILE A 70 -1.49 7.18 -0.80
N GLN A 71 -2.29 7.26 0.28
CA GLN A 71 -3.41 8.18 0.37
C GLN A 71 -2.95 9.64 0.25
N THR A 72 -1.88 10.02 0.95
CA THR A 72 -1.31 11.36 0.86
C THR A 72 -0.86 11.69 -0.56
N LEU A 73 -0.21 10.74 -1.26
CA LEU A 73 0.21 10.94 -2.64
C LEU A 73 -0.98 11.08 -3.60
N VAL A 74 -2.04 10.30 -3.39
CA VAL A 74 -3.28 10.39 -4.18
C VAL A 74 -3.95 11.75 -4.00
N GLU A 75 -4.04 12.26 -2.76
CA GLU A 75 -4.60 13.59 -2.47
C GLU A 75 -3.74 14.70 -3.09
N ILE A 76 -2.43 14.55 -3.12
CA ILE A 76 -1.53 15.45 -3.85
C ILE A 76 -1.73 15.33 -5.38
N GLY A 77 -2.37 14.26 -5.89
CA GLY A 77 -2.75 14.04 -7.29
C GLY A 77 -1.75 13.16 -8.05
N VAL A 78 -1.15 12.17 -7.41
CA VAL A 78 -0.43 11.06 -8.06
C VAL A 78 -1.40 9.88 -8.17
N ASN A 79 -1.60 9.35 -9.38
CA ASN A 79 -2.46 8.18 -9.56
C ASN A 79 -1.80 6.91 -9.03
N LYS A 80 -2.59 6.00 -8.46
CA LYS A 80 -2.08 4.71 -7.96
C LYS A 80 -1.38 3.90 -9.04
N ASP A 81 -1.87 3.93 -10.27
CA ASP A 81 -1.30 3.22 -11.42
C ASP A 81 0.10 3.74 -11.83
N GLU A 82 0.48 4.90 -11.32
CA GLU A 82 1.79 5.51 -11.57
C GLU A 82 2.81 5.18 -10.48
N MET A 83 2.44 4.37 -9.49
CA MET A 83 3.25 4.01 -8.33
C MET A 83 3.86 2.62 -8.48
N LEU A 84 5.14 2.50 -8.14
CA LEU A 84 5.89 1.25 -8.07
C LEU A 84 6.50 1.10 -6.68
N ILE A 85 6.27 -0.04 -6.04
CA ILE A 85 6.82 -0.36 -4.72
C ILE A 85 8.04 -1.25 -4.88
N LEU A 86 9.15 -0.86 -4.22
CA LEU A 86 10.39 -1.62 -4.17
C LEU A 86 10.79 -1.92 -2.73
N ASP A 87 11.39 -3.09 -2.49
CA ASP A 87 11.85 -3.55 -1.17
C ASP A 87 13.25 -2.95 -0.85
N LYS A 88 13.37 -1.64 -0.95
CA LYS A 88 14.60 -0.90 -0.64
C LYS A 88 14.25 0.29 0.23
N SER A 89 14.98 0.48 1.33
CA SER A 89 14.81 1.62 2.23
C SER A 89 16.15 2.01 2.86
N PRO A 90 16.30 3.23 3.36
CA PRO A 90 17.46 3.65 4.14
C PRO A 90 17.62 2.84 5.43
N SER A 91 18.84 2.79 5.95
CA SER A 91 19.22 2.00 7.13
C SER A 91 18.54 2.39 8.45
N TYR A 92 17.85 3.53 8.49
CA TYR A 92 17.04 3.93 9.65
C TYR A 92 15.61 3.32 9.64
N TYR A 93 15.29 2.53 8.63
CA TYR A 93 14.12 1.64 8.63
C TYR A 93 14.54 0.20 8.94
N HIS A 94 13.57 -0.59 9.37
CA HIS A 94 13.74 -2.03 9.55
C HIS A 94 13.95 -2.72 8.19
N PRO A 95 14.99 -3.55 8.01
CA PRO A 95 15.36 -4.07 6.68
C PRO A 95 14.32 -4.99 6.02
N GLY A 96 13.47 -5.66 6.83
CA GLY A 96 12.45 -6.60 6.33
C GLY A 96 11.02 -6.06 6.39
N ILE A 97 10.79 -4.87 7.00
CA ILE A 97 9.43 -4.32 7.20
C ILE A 97 9.42 -2.87 6.71
N SER A 98 9.90 -2.65 5.49
CA SER A 98 9.97 -1.32 4.90
C SER A 98 10.07 -1.39 3.39
N GLY A 99 9.87 -0.26 2.72
CA GLY A 99 9.97 -0.15 1.29
C GLY A 99 10.06 1.29 0.82
N SER A 100 10.21 1.43 -0.48
CA SER A 100 10.19 2.72 -1.18
C SER A 100 9.10 2.75 -2.22
N LEU A 101 8.60 3.94 -2.49
CA LEU A 101 7.60 4.21 -3.51
C LEU A 101 8.21 5.08 -4.60
N TYR A 102 8.20 4.57 -5.82
CA TYR A 102 8.73 5.22 -7.01
C TYR A 102 7.63 5.50 -8.03
N SER A 103 7.92 6.37 -8.99
CA SER A 103 7.17 6.41 -10.24
C SER A 103 7.32 5.09 -10.99
N LYS A 104 6.32 4.70 -11.79
CA LYS A 104 6.30 3.43 -12.54
C LYS A 104 7.52 3.25 -13.45
N ASP A 105 8.08 4.34 -13.97
CA ASP A 105 9.31 4.34 -14.75
C ASP A 105 10.59 4.33 -13.90
N SER A 106 10.45 4.19 -12.57
CA SER A 106 11.53 4.16 -11.56
C SER A 106 12.43 5.41 -11.54
N LYS A 107 12.01 6.51 -12.18
CA LYS A 107 12.85 7.74 -12.28
C LYS A 107 12.71 8.67 -11.09
N PHE A 108 11.53 8.68 -10.45
CA PHE A 108 11.23 9.56 -9.34
C PHE A 108 10.94 8.76 -8.09
N LEU A 109 11.75 8.93 -7.07
CA LEU A 109 11.48 8.42 -5.73
C LEU A 109 10.45 9.34 -5.07
N PHE A 110 9.26 8.84 -4.79
CA PHE A 110 8.22 9.60 -4.09
C PHE A 110 8.42 9.61 -2.60
N GLY A 111 8.83 8.47 -2.02
CA GLY A 111 9.02 8.38 -0.58
C GLY A 111 9.45 7.00 -0.08
N TYR A 112 9.62 6.92 1.23
CA TYR A 112 9.88 5.70 1.97
C TYR A 112 8.77 5.44 2.99
N PHE A 113 8.57 4.18 3.36
CA PHE A 113 7.65 3.79 4.42
C PHE A 113 8.14 2.53 5.13
N GLY A 114 7.70 2.32 6.36
CA GLY A 114 7.99 1.08 7.07
C GLY A 114 8.11 1.27 8.57
N GLN A 115 8.46 0.19 9.25
CA GLN A 115 8.85 0.24 10.64
C GLN A 115 10.20 0.95 10.77
N LEU A 116 10.34 1.86 11.70
CA LEU A 116 11.63 2.47 12.02
C LEU A 116 12.54 1.44 12.68
N HIS A 117 13.84 1.60 12.47
CA HIS A 117 14.81 0.63 12.99
C HIS A 117 14.74 0.56 14.53
N PRO A 118 14.70 -0.63 15.15
CA PRO A 118 14.55 -0.80 16.61
C PRO A 118 15.60 -0.07 17.46
N LYS A 119 16.77 0.22 16.88
CA LYS A 119 17.79 1.06 17.54
C LYS A 119 17.39 2.52 17.71
N LEU A 120 16.41 3.01 16.95
CA LEU A 120 15.91 4.39 17.05
C LEU A 120 14.70 4.46 17.96
N THR A 121 13.75 3.55 17.76
CA THR A 121 12.50 3.48 18.53
C THR A 121 11.81 2.13 18.29
N ASN A 122 11.09 1.65 19.30
CA ASN A 122 10.39 0.37 19.22
C ASN A 122 8.95 0.55 18.69
N ASN A 123 8.49 -0.40 17.88
CA ASN A 123 7.10 -0.48 17.39
C ASN A 123 6.56 0.83 16.83
N THR A 124 7.40 1.57 16.11
CA THR A 124 7.05 2.83 15.47
C THR A 124 7.15 2.68 13.97
N TYR A 125 6.12 3.09 13.28
CA TYR A 125 6.04 3.07 11.83
C TYR A 125 6.07 4.50 11.29
N GLY A 126 6.70 4.71 10.13
CA GLY A 126 6.81 6.04 9.58
C GLY A 126 6.85 6.05 8.05
N PHE A 127 6.57 7.21 7.48
CA PHE A 127 6.75 7.48 6.06
C PHE A 127 7.40 8.85 5.84
N GLU A 128 8.07 8.99 4.71
CA GLU A 128 8.63 10.24 4.20
C GLU A 128 8.24 10.44 2.74
N ILE A 129 7.86 11.66 2.34
CA ILE A 129 7.52 12.04 0.97
C ILE A 129 8.43 13.19 0.55
N PHE A 130 9.06 13.08 -0.62
CA PHE A 130 9.97 14.07 -1.20
C PHE A 130 9.25 14.99 -2.18
N LEU A 131 8.88 16.20 -1.74
CA LEU A 131 8.01 17.10 -2.51
C LEU A 131 8.65 17.58 -3.82
N GLU A 132 9.95 17.82 -3.87
CA GLU A 132 10.63 18.24 -5.09
C GLU A 132 10.50 17.19 -6.21
N ASN A 133 10.60 15.91 -5.85
CA ASN A 133 10.46 14.82 -6.80
C ASN A 133 9.03 14.75 -7.35
N LEU A 134 8.01 15.01 -6.50
CA LEU A 134 6.61 15.09 -6.93
C LEU A 134 6.36 16.27 -7.87
N VAL A 135 6.92 17.43 -7.56
CA VAL A 135 6.80 18.62 -8.44
C VAL A 135 7.41 18.34 -9.81
N ASN A 136 8.59 17.73 -9.84
CA ASN A 136 9.28 17.37 -11.08
C ASN A 136 8.52 16.31 -11.89
N PHE A 137 7.96 15.31 -11.21
CA PHE A 137 7.09 14.30 -11.81
C PHE A 137 5.85 14.92 -12.43
N LYS A 138 5.14 15.80 -11.70
CA LYS A 138 3.93 16.48 -12.19
C LYS A 138 4.20 17.45 -13.35
N LYS A 139 5.34 18.16 -13.34
CA LYS A 139 5.73 19.00 -14.49
C LYS A 139 5.85 18.20 -15.77
N LYS A 140 6.31 16.94 -15.67
CA LYS A 140 6.46 16.03 -16.80
C LYS A 140 5.13 15.42 -17.25
N ASN A 141 4.25 15.11 -16.29
CA ASN A 141 2.98 14.42 -16.50
C ASN A 141 1.80 15.36 -16.20
N LYS A 142 1.58 16.35 -17.09
CA LYS A 142 0.40 17.24 -16.99
C LYS A 142 -0.87 16.44 -17.35
N ARG A 143 -1.51 15.80 -16.37
CA ARG A 143 -2.84 15.22 -16.52
C ARG A 143 -3.84 16.01 -15.67
N SER A 144 -4.99 16.35 -16.24
CA SER A 144 -6.16 16.78 -15.47
C SER A 144 -6.76 15.56 -14.77
N LYS A 145 -7.37 15.75 -13.58
CA LYS A 145 -8.21 14.71 -12.98
C LYS A 145 -9.35 14.41 -13.95
N GLU A 146 -9.54 13.13 -14.27
CA GLU A 146 -10.73 12.70 -15.01
C GLU A 146 -11.97 12.95 -14.16
N SER A 147 -13.08 13.32 -14.81
CA SER A 147 -14.35 13.49 -14.11
C SER A 147 -14.80 12.14 -13.55
N LEU A 148 -15.34 12.15 -12.33
CA LEU A 148 -15.92 10.96 -11.74
C LEU A 148 -17.18 10.56 -12.56
N ILE A 149 -17.10 9.39 -13.21
CA ILE A 149 -18.25 8.77 -13.88
C ILE A 149 -18.82 7.74 -12.91
N LEU A 150 -20.02 8.00 -12.42
CA LEU A 150 -20.76 7.05 -11.60
C LEU A 150 -21.58 6.15 -12.52
N SER A 151 -21.47 4.85 -12.34
CA SER A 151 -22.33 3.89 -13.04
C SER A 151 -23.63 3.71 -12.26
N ASP A 152 -24.76 3.77 -12.96
CA ASP A 152 -26.09 3.53 -12.39
C ASP A 152 -26.41 2.02 -12.25
N TYR A 153 -25.53 1.15 -12.75
CA TYR A 153 -25.76 -0.29 -12.74
C TYR A 153 -25.21 -0.94 -11.46
N GLN A 154 -25.86 -2.02 -11.04
CA GLN A 154 -25.53 -2.74 -9.83
C GLN A 154 -24.12 -3.36 -9.90
N LYS A 155 -23.33 -3.15 -8.84
CA LYS A 155 -22.05 -3.83 -8.63
C LYS A 155 -22.26 -5.24 -8.06
N SER A 156 -21.39 -6.16 -8.41
CA SER A 156 -21.33 -7.51 -7.87
C SER A 156 -19.95 -7.81 -7.31
N ASP A 157 -19.90 -8.34 -6.10
CA ASP A 157 -18.66 -8.79 -5.47
C ASP A 157 -18.50 -10.30 -5.64
N ARG A 158 -17.26 -10.74 -5.97
CA ARG A 158 -16.86 -12.15 -6.05
C ARG A 158 -15.62 -12.36 -5.22
N ASP A 159 -15.66 -13.38 -4.37
CA ASP A 159 -14.54 -13.76 -3.51
C ASP A 159 -13.81 -14.96 -4.12
N PHE A 160 -12.48 -14.89 -4.12
CA PHE A 160 -11.60 -15.93 -4.61
C PHE A 160 -10.54 -16.22 -3.55
N ALA A 161 -10.24 -17.50 -3.32
CA ALA A 161 -9.12 -17.92 -2.48
C ALA A 161 -8.10 -18.65 -3.35
N PHE A 162 -6.89 -18.12 -3.44
CA PHE A 162 -5.82 -18.72 -4.25
C PHE A 162 -4.73 -19.30 -3.35
N LEU A 163 -4.33 -20.52 -3.63
CA LEU A 163 -3.18 -21.17 -3.02
C LEU A 163 -1.94 -20.87 -3.87
N VAL A 164 -0.95 -20.20 -3.30
CA VAL A 164 0.28 -19.76 -3.97
C VAL A 164 1.51 -20.13 -3.16
N ASN A 165 2.68 -20.22 -3.80
CA ASN A 165 3.95 -20.36 -3.09
C ASN A 165 4.22 -19.12 -2.22
N LYS A 166 4.92 -19.30 -1.09
CA LYS A 166 5.18 -18.21 -0.12
C LYS A 166 5.96 -17.04 -0.69
N ASP A 167 6.83 -17.27 -1.63
CA ASP A 167 7.65 -16.26 -2.32
C ASP A 167 6.84 -15.38 -3.28
N ILE A 168 5.66 -15.83 -3.73
CA ILE A 168 4.80 -15.08 -4.63
C ILE A 168 4.22 -13.86 -3.90
N LYS A 169 4.50 -12.67 -4.43
CA LYS A 169 3.95 -11.41 -3.92
C LYS A 169 2.48 -11.30 -4.29
N ALA A 170 1.63 -10.92 -3.33
CA ALA A 170 0.20 -10.72 -3.54
C ALA A 170 -0.10 -9.69 -4.65
N GLN A 171 0.81 -8.75 -4.88
CA GLN A 171 0.73 -7.76 -5.95
C GLN A 171 0.61 -8.42 -7.34
N LEU A 172 1.29 -9.54 -7.58
CA LEU A 172 1.22 -10.25 -8.87
C LEU A 172 -0.17 -10.79 -9.16
N LEU A 173 -0.91 -11.24 -8.11
CA LEU A 173 -2.29 -11.69 -8.26
C LEU A 173 -3.20 -10.50 -8.60
N VAL A 174 -3.02 -9.37 -7.91
CA VAL A 174 -3.78 -8.14 -8.18
C VAL A 174 -3.56 -7.68 -9.62
N GLU A 175 -2.31 -7.58 -10.07
CA GLU A 175 -1.97 -7.21 -11.45
C GLU A 175 -2.51 -8.21 -12.48
N ALA A 176 -2.53 -9.51 -12.15
CA ALA A 176 -3.11 -10.52 -13.01
C ALA A 176 -4.61 -10.28 -13.24
N ILE A 177 -5.33 -9.88 -12.18
CA ILE A 177 -6.77 -9.61 -12.22
C ILE A 177 -7.04 -8.27 -12.91
N GLU A 178 -6.35 -7.19 -12.54
CA GLU A 178 -6.52 -5.84 -13.12
C GLU A 178 -6.37 -5.81 -14.65
N ASN A 179 -5.47 -6.64 -15.18
CA ASN A 179 -5.19 -6.67 -16.62
C ASN A 179 -6.22 -7.45 -17.47
N ILE A 180 -7.26 -8.04 -16.86
CA ILE A 180 -8.29 -8.82 -17.61
C ILE A 180 -9.26 -7.87 -18.30
N ASP A 181 -9.83 -6.94 -17.55
CA ASP A 181 -10.80 -5.98 -18.06
C ASP A 181 -10.91 -4.79 -17.10
N LYS A 182 -10.22 -3.71 -17.43
CA LYS A 182 -10.24 -2.46 -16.63
C LYS A 182 -11.58 -1.75 -16.63
N SER A 183 -12.45 -2.04 -17.60
CA SER A 183 -13.77 -1.43 -17.68
C SER A 183 -14.76 -2.09 -16.73
N LEU A 184 -14.62 -3.41 -16.50
CA LEU A 184 -15.52 -4.19 -15.66
C LEU A 184 -15.03 -4.36 -14.22
N ILE A 185 -13.73 -4.48 -14.02
CA ILE A 185 -13.14 -4.66 -12.67
C ILE A 185 -12.93 -3.30 -12.04
N LYS A 186 -13.76 -2.94 -11.06
CA LYS A 186 -13.74 -1.62 -10.42
C LYS A 186 -12.88 -1.58 -9.15
N ASN A 187 -12.78 -2.70 -8.42
CA ASN A 187 -11.98 -2.77 -7.20
C ASN A 187 -11.48 -4.20 -6.93
N ILE A 188 -10.29 -4.29 -6.39
CA ILE A 188 -9.67 -5.55 -5.95
C ILE A 188 -9.17 -5.33 -4.52
N LYS A 189 -9.60 -6.21 -3.60
CA LYS A 189 -9.22 -6.13 -2.19
C LYS A 189 -8.74 -7.48 -1.70
N ILE A 190 -7.49 -7.55 -1.26
CA ILE A 190 -7.02 -8.69 -0.46
C ILE A 190 -7.58 -8.51 0.94
N PHE A 191 -8.32 -9.48 1.45
CA PHE A 191 -8.95 -9.39 2.77
C PHE A 191 -8.46 -10.44 3.76
N ASP A 192 -7.76 -11.48 3.26
CA ASP A 192 -7.13 -12.46 4.14
C ASP A 192 -5.89 -13.07 3.49
N VAL A 193 -4.87 -13.37 4.32
CA VAL A 193 -3.68 -14.14 3.94
C VAL A 193 -3.45 -15.14 5.06
N TYR A 194 -3.64 -16.41 4.75
CA TYR A 194 -3.58 -17.48 5.71
C TYR A 194 -2.43 -18.44 5.45
N GLU A 195 -1.67 -18.71 6.50
CA GLU A 195 -0.61 -19.73 6.57
C GLU A 195 -0.89 -20.60 7.81
N GLY A 196 -1.11 -21.88 7.65
CA GLY A 196 -1.39 -22.72 8.82
C GLY A 196 -1.92 -24.12 8.47
N LYS A 197 -2.67 -24.73 9.40
CA LYS A 197 -3.23 -26.08 9.24
C LYS A 197 -4.03 -26.16 7.93
N ASN A 198 -3.85 -27.25 7.19
CA ASN A 198 -4.48 -27.54 5.90
C ASN A 198 -3.91 -26.76 4.70
N ILE A 199 -2.75 -26.10 4.85
CA ILE A 199 -2.00 -25.53 3.75
C ILE A 199 -0.58 -26.11 3.76
N PRO A 200 -0.02 -26.52 2.62
CA PRO A 200 1.37 -26.98 2.53
C PRO A 200 2.33 -25.94 3.10
N SER A 201 3.39 -26.39 3.77
CA SER A 201 4.32 -25.52 4.49
C SER A 201 5.08 -24.52 3.60
N ASP A 202 5.15 -24.78 2.31
CA ASP A 202 5.74 -23.94 1.25
C ASP A 202 4.75 -22.97 0.60
N LYS A 203 3.44 -23.05 0.98
CA LYS A 203 2.37 -22.28 0.36
C LYS A 203 1.66 -21.38 1.37
N LYS A 204 0.92 -20.41 0.84
CA LYS A 204 -0.03 -19.54 1.55
C LYS A 204 -1.33 -19.41 0.76
N SER A 205 -2.44 -19.17 1.44
CA SER A 205 -3.73 -18.88 0.83
C SER A 205 -3.96 -17.37 0.84
N ILE A 206 -4.27 -16.78 -0.30
CA ILE A 206 -4.61 -15.35 -0.42
C ILE A 206 -6.07 -15.24 -0.83
N ALA A 207 -6.88 -14.60 0.00
CA ALA A 207 -8.28 -14.36 -0.27
C ALA A 207 -8.48 -12.95 -0.84
N ILE A 208 -9.13 -12.88 -2.00
CA ILE A 208 -9.28 -11.67 -2.80
C ILE A 208 -10.75 -11.46 -3.12
N LYS A 209 -11.25 -10.28 -2.81
CA LYS A 209 -12.56 -9.79 -3.25
C LYS A 209 -12.40 -8.94 -4.49
N VAL A 210 -13.14 -9.26 -5.54
CA VAL A 210 -13.18 -8.51 -6.79
C VAL A 210 -14.57 -7.90 -6.96
N THR A 211 -14.64 -6.58 -7.05
CA THR A 211 -15.88 -5.85 -7.36
C THR A 211 -15.97 -5.64 -8.86
N ILE A 212 -17.03 -6.18 -9.45
CA ILE A 212 -17.32 -6.16 -10.89
C ILE A 212 -18.54 -5.28 -11.13
N GLN A 213 -18.45 -4.34 -12.06
CA GLN A 213 -19.54 -3.45 -12.45
C GLN A 213 -19.36 -3.04 -13.90
N SER A 214 -20.44 -3.12 -14.68
CA SER A 214 -20.48 -2.59 -16.05
C SER A 214 -21.00 -1.15 -16.04
N ASP A 215 -20.56 -0.33 -17.00
CA ASP A 215 -21.05 1.03 -17.19
C ASP A 215 -22.23 1.06 -18.21
N ASN A 216 -22.55 -0.08 -18.84
CA ASN A 216 -23.50 -0.14 -19.96
C ASN A 216 -24.73 -1.04 -19.72
N LYS A 217 -24.64 -2.00 -18.78
CA LYS A 217 -25.72 -2.96 -18.50
C LYS A 217 -25.62 -3.57 -17.12
N THR A 218 -26.71 -4.09 -16.59
CA THR A 218 -26.66 -5.00 -15.42
C THR A 218 -26.08 -6.34 -15.86
N LEU A 219 -25.08 -6.84 -15.13
CA LEU A 219 -24.46 -8.14 -15.41
C LEU A 219 -25.36 -9.28 -14.92
N ASN A 220 -25.54 -10.30 -15.75
CA ASN A 220 -26.23 -11.52 -15.37
C ASN A 220 -25.27 -12.57 -14.82
N GLU A 221 -25.78 -13.71 -14.31
CA GLU A 221 -24.95 -14.78 -13.73
C GLU A 221 -24.01 -15.43 -14.76
N ASP A 222 -24.37 -15.50 -16.04
CA ASP A 222 -23.52 -16.03 -17.09
C ASP A 222 -22.34 -15.09 -17.37
N ASP A 223 -22.60 -13.77 -17.42
CA ASP A 223 -21.56 -12.73 -17.53
C ASP A 223 -20.57 -12.84 -16.36
N LEU A 224 -21.06 -12.93 -15.13
CA LEU A 224 -20.25 -13.01 -13.91
C LEU A 224 -19.45 -14.32 -13.83
N THR A 225 -20.03 -15.44 -14.23
CA THR A 225 -19.34 -16.74 -14.31
C THR A 225 -18.24 -16.69 -15.37
N GLY A 226 -18.51 -16.10 -16.52
CA GLY A 226 -17.53 -15.89 -17.58
C GLY A 226 -16.30 -15.06 -17.12
N ILE A 227 -16.56 -13.97 -16.41
CA ILE A 227 -15.50 -13.11 -15.83
C ILE A 227 -14.72 -13.88 -14.75
N SER A 228 -15.41 -14.59 -13.86
CA SER A 228 -14.78 -15.41 -12.81
C SER A 228 -13.83 -16.45 -13.37
N LYS A 229 -14.22 -17.16 -14.43
CA LYS A 229 -13.34 -18.11 -15.13
C LYS A 229 -12.09 -17.44 -15.72
N LYS A 230 -12.24 -16.25 -16.30
CA LYS A 230 -11.11 -15.47 -16.82
C LYS A 230 -10.16 -15.04 -15.70
N ILE A 231 -10.69 -14.65 -14.53
CA ILE A 231 -9.91 -14.28 -13.35
C ILE A 231 -9.06 -15.45 -12.88
N VAL A 232 -9.69 -16.60 -12.66
CA VAL A 232 -8.98 -17.82 -12.22
C VAL A 232 -7.88 -18.18 -13.21
N LYS A 233 -8.19 -18.27 -14.48
CA LYS A 233 -7.25 -18.61 -15.54
C LYS A 233 -6.06 -17.63 -15.61
N SER A 234 -6.31 -16.34 -15.58
CA SER A 234 -5.24 -15.32 -15.63
C SER A 234 -4.30 -15.40 -14.42
N VAL A 235 -4.86 -15.62 -13.23
CA VAL A 235 -4.06 -15.76 -12.00
C VAL A 235 -3.24 -17.05 -12.04
N GLU A 236 -3.83 -18.17 -12.44
CA GLU A 236 -3.11 -19.47 -12.59
C GLU A 236 -1.97 -19.38 -13.59
N GLU A 237 -2.20 -18.80 -14.77
CA GLU A 237 -1.19 -18.67 -15.81
C GLU A 237 -0.01 -17.78 -15.40
N LYS A 238 -0.27 -16.67 -14.67
CA LYS A 238 0.78 -15.69 -14.32
C LYS A 238 1.54 -16.04 -13.04
N THR A 239 0.91 -16.74 -12.11
CA THR A 239 1.47 -16.94 -10.77
C THR A 239 1.65 -18.42 -10.39
N GLY A 240 1.12 -19.36 -11.21
CA GLY A 240 1.08 -20.76 -10.84
C GLY A 240 0.16 -21.06 -9.65
N ALA A 241 -0.72 -20.11 -9.30
CA ALA A 241 -1.70 -20.28 -8.24
C ALA A 241 -2.72 -21.37 -8.57
N GLN A 242 -3.37 -21.90 -7.55
CA GLN A 242 -4.49 -22.82 -7.68
C GLN A 242 -5.68 -22.26 -6.93
N LEU A 243 -6.86 -22.27 -7.56
CA LEU A 243 -8.07 -21.87 -6.86
C LEU A 243 -8.35 -22.88 -5.71
N ARG A 244 -8.53 -22.36 -4.52
CA ARG A 244 -8.93 -23.17 -3.36
C ARG A 244 -10.45 -23.32 -3.35
N SER A 245 -10.92 -24.53 -3.47
CA SER A 245 -12.33 -24.91 -3.31
C SER A 245 -12.75 -24.93 -1.84
#